data_bc5a99541e8db4e9b8daca48473b5579
#
_entry.id   bc5a99541e8db4e9b8daca48473b5579
#
_cell.length_a   1.000
_cell.length_b   1.000
_cell.length_c   1.000
_cell.angle_alpha   90.00
_cell.angle_beta   90.00
_cell.angle_gamma   90.00
#
_symmetry.space_group_name_H-M   'P 1'
#
loop_
_entity.id
_entity.type
_entity.pdbx_description
1 polymer ?
#
loop_
_entity_poly.entity_id
_entity_poly.type
_entity_poly.pdbx_seq_one_letter_code
_entity_poly.pdbx_strand_id
1 'polypeptide(L)'
;AQDTAAVEQAMRRTGTLDWANRDVRALSGGERQRVYLAMALAQGGTTILLDEPGAFLDVRAQFELLDLLRSVAAGGKAVVLVMHELPQAMQYADRIALLGGGRLLGCDTSTALAATGAVDRVFGVRLCRAPDGVWYVKAEG
;
A
#
# COMPACT_ATOMS: atom_id res chain seq x y z
N ALA A 1 0.70 -6.79 -30.34
CA ALA A 1 0.18 -8.08 -29.83
C ALA A 1 0.66 -8.39 -28.39
N GLN A 2 1.96 -8.27 -28.08
CA GLN A 2 2.46 -8.50 -26.71
C GLN A 2 1.95 -7.46 -25.71
N ASP A 3 1.89 -6.19 -26.08
CA ASP A 3 1.42 -5.11 -25.23
C ASP A 3 -0.07 -5.28 -24.84
N THR A 4 -0.90 -5.72 -25.76
CA THR A 4 -2.33 -5.95 -25.51
C THR A 4 -2.53 -7.08 -24.49
N ALA A 5 -1.77 -8.17 -24.58
CA ALA A 5 -1.85 -9.27 -23.64
C ALA A 5 -1.38 -8.86 -22.23
N ALA A 6 -0.32 -8.06 -22.14
CA ALA A 6 0.18 -7.54 -20.86
C ALA A 6 -0.86 -6.62 -20.17
N VAL A 7 -1.49 -5.74 -20.94
CA VAL A 7 -2.57 -4.87 -20.45
C VAL A 7 -3.75 -5.69 -19.97
N GLU A 8 -4.23 -6.65 -20.76
CA GLU A 8 -5.35 -7.49 -20.36
C GLU A 8 -5.05 -8.31 -19.10
N GLN A 9 -3.85 -8.88 -18.99
CA GLN A 9 -3.41 -9.60 -17.80
C GLN A 9 -3.36 -8.68 -16.56
N ALA A 10 -2.85 -7.47 -16.70
CA ALA A 10 -2.83 -6.49 -15.62
C ALA A 10 -4.25 -6.11 -15.18
N MET A 11 -5.16 -5.87 -16.12
CA MET A 11 -6.55 -5.55 -15.84
C MET A 11 -7.29 -6.70 -15.16
N ARG A 12 -7.04 -7.96 -15.54
CA ARG A 12 -7.58 -9.13 -14.82
C ARG A 12 -7.09 -9.19 -13.38
N ARG A 13 -5.79 -8.96 -13.15
CA ARG A 13 -5.20 -8.98 -11.80
C ARG A 13 -5.76 -7.91 -10.88
N THR A 14 -6.12 -6.76 -11.41
CA THR A 14 -6.67 -5.64 -10.64
C THR A 14 -8.20 -5.60 -10.61
N GLY A 15 -8.88 -6.53 -11.31
CA GLY A 15 -10.33 -6.57 -11.41
C GLY A 15 -10.92 -5.39 -12.19
N THR A 16 -10.18 -4.87 -13.18
CA THR A 16 -10.59 -3.68 -13.97
C THR A 16 -11.01 -4.00 -15.40
N LEU A 17 -11.04 -5.28 -15.77
CA LEU A 17 -11.30 -5.68 -17.15
C LEU A 17 -12.67 -5.19 -17.67
N ASP A 18 -13.68 -5.20 -16.83
CA ASP A 18 -15.05 -4.75 -17.19
C ASP A 18 -15.12 -3.23 -17.43
N TRP A 19 -14.07 -2.50 -17.07
CA TRP A 19 -13.96 -1.04 -17.27
C TRP A 19 -13.09 -0.67 -18.47
N ALA A 20 -12.63 -1.63 -19.27
CA ALA A 20 -11.68 -1.40 -20.37
C ALA A 20 -12.12 -0.31 -21.35
N ASN A 21 -13.45 -0.14 -21.55
CA ASN A 21 -14.02 0.85 -22.45
C ASN A 21 -14.67 2.04 -21.72
N ARG A 22 -14.47 2.18 -20.40
CA ARG A 22 -15.01 3.30 -19.62
C ARG A 22 -14.04 4.47 -19.59
N ASP A 23 -14.57 5.69 -19.58
CA ASP A 23 -13.76 6.88 -19.31
C ASP A 23 -13.28 6.82 -17.85
N VAL A 24 -11.96 6.93 -17.64
CA VAL A 24 -11.34 6.93 -16.30
C VAL A 24 -11.92 8.03 -15.39
N ARG A 25 -12.35 9.14 -15.98
CA ARG A 25 -12.97 10.26 -15.24
C ARG A 25 -14.34 9.91 -14.67
N ALA A 26 -15.03 8.93 -15.25
CA ALA A 26 -16.33 8.45 -14.78
C ALA A 26 -16.22 7.38 -13.68
N LEU A 27 -15.00 6.95 -13.34
CA LEU A 27 -14.75 5.95 -12.31
C LEU A 27 -14.71 6.60 -10.92
N SER A 28 -15.15 5.84 -9.91
CA SER A 28 -14.95 6.20 -8.50
C SER A 28 -13.45 6.28 -8.15
N GLY A 29 -13.11 6.86 -7.00
CA GLY A 29 -11.72 6.95 -6.55
C GLY A 29 -11.03 5.58 -6.47
N GLY A 30 -11.69 4.58 -5.87
CA GLY A 30 -11.16 3.23 -5.75
C GLY A 30 -11.02 2.49 -7.08
N GLU A 31 -12.02 2.61 -7.97
CA GLU A 31 -11.94 2.06 -9.32
C GLU A 31 -10.79 2.68 -10.11
N ARG A 32 -10.63 3.99 -10.03
CA ARG A 32 -9.53 4.71 -10.68
C ARG A 32 -8.17 4.27 -10.18
N GLN A 33 -8.03 4.08 -8.85
CA GLN A 33 -6.78 3.61 -8.26
C GLN A 33 -6.40 2.20 -8.73
N ARG A 34 -7.38 1.30 -8.88
CA ARG A 34 -7.17 -0.03 -9.45
C ARG A 34 -6.74 0.04 -10.92
N VAL A 35 -7.27 0.98 -11.70
CA VAL A 35 -6.85 1.22 -13.09
C VAL A 35 -5.41 1.73 -13.14
N TYR A 36 -5.02 2.66 -12.29
CA TYR A 36 -3.63 3.12 -12.22
C TYR A 36 -2.66 2.01 -11.83
N LEU A 37 -3.07 1.13 -10.91
CA LEU A 37 -2.28 -0.05 -10.58
C LEU A 37 -2.18 -1.01 -11.79
N ALA A 38 -3.26 -1.22 -12.56
CA ALA A 38 -3.22 -2.00 -13.78
C ALA A 38 -2.22 -1.43 -14.79
N MET A 39 -2.21 -0.10 -14.96
CA MET A 39 -1.25 0.58 -15.84
C MET A 39 0.20 0.34 -15.37
N ALA A 40 0.48 0.47 -14.08
CA ALA A 40 1.80 0.21 -13.52
C ALA A 40 2.23 -1.27 -13.71
N LEU A 41 1.30 -2.20 -13.53
CA LEU A 41 1.56 -3.64 -13.76
C LEU A 41 1.83 -3.97 -15.23
N ALA A 42 1.10 -3.34 -16.15
CA ALA A 42 1.24 -3.56 -17.59
C ALA A 42 2.62 -3.11 -18.12
N GLN A 43 3.26 -2.14 -17.46
CA GLN A 43 4.61 -1.68 -17.81
C GLN A 43 5.69 -2.76 -17.58
N GLY A 44 5.38 -3.84 -16.88
CA GLY A 44 6.28 -4.98 -16.72
C GLY A 44 7.44 -4.79 -15.73
N GLY A 45 7.55 -3.64 -15.07
CA GLY A 45 8.59 -3.37 -14.08
C GLY A 45 8.62 -4.39 -12.94
N THR A 46 9.78 -4.63 -12.36
CA THR A 46 9.97 -5.51 -11.20
C THR A 46 9.60 -4.83 -9.88
N THR A 47 9.57 -3.50 -9.88
CA THR A 47 9.27 -2.66 -8.70
C THR A 47 8.14 -1.70 -9.03
N ILE A 48 7.21 -1.54 -8.10
CA ILE A 48 6.12 -0.58 -8.15
C ILE A 48 6.28 0.38 -6.98
N LEU A 49 6.27 1.67 -7.28
CA LEU A 49 6.30 2.75 -6.29
C LEU A 49 4.94 3.43 -6.29
N LEU A 50 4.31 3.55 -5.12
CA LEU A 50 3.03 4.20 -4.95
C LEU A 50 3.12 5.21 -3.80
N ASP A 51 2.70 6.43 -4.08
CA ASP A 51 2.65 7.51 -3.10
C ASP A 51 1.20 7.70 -2.65
N GLU A 52 0.93 7.42 -1.38
CA GLU A 52 -0.38 7.51 -0.72
C GLU A 52 -1.54 6.90 -1.54
N PRO A 53 -1.43 5.64 -2.00
CA PRO A 53 -2.41 5.08 -2.92
C PRO A 53 -3.80 4.87 -2.29
N GLY A 54 -3.92 4.95 -0.96
CA GLY A 54 -5.17 4.87 -0.21
C GLY A 54 -5.82 6.23 0.06
N ALA A 55 -5.16 7.36 -0.27
CA ALA A 55 -5.72 8.67 -0.04
C ALA A 55 -7.06 8.84 -0.76
N PHE A 56 -8.05 9.41 -0.07
CA PHE A 56 -9.41 9.62 -0.59
C PHE A 56 -10.24 8.34 -0.86
N LEU A 57 -9.74 7.17 -0.45
CA LEU A 57 -10.52 5.93 -0.46
C LEU A 57 -11.28 5.76 0.86
N ASP A 58 -12.48 5.18 0.79
CA ASP A 58 -13.13 4.69 2.00
C ASP A 58 -12.34 3.53 2.64
N VAL A 59 -12.63 3.22 3.90
CA VAL A 59 -11.90 2.23 4.68
C VAL A 59 -11.88 0.85 4.00
N ARG A 60 -13.01 0.44 3.41
CA ARG A 60 -13.11 -0.84 2.73
C ARG A 60 -12.23 -0.89 1.49
N ALA A 61 -12.28 0.15 0.66
CA ALA A 61 -11.48 0.25 -0.56
C ALA A 61 -9.97 0.31 -0.25
N GLN A 62 -9.57 0.93 0.88
CA GLN A 62 -8.18 0.91 1.35
C GLN A 62 -7.70 -0.52 1.63
N PHE A 63 -8.47 -1.31 2.39
CA PHE A 63 -8.11 -2.70 2.68
C PHE A 63 -8.06 -3.55 1.41
N GLU A 64 -9.04 -3.43 0.54
CA GLU A 64 -9.06 -4.14 -0.74
C GLU A 64 -7.84 -3.82 -1.61
N LEU A 65 -7.40 -2.55 -1.60
CA LEU A 65 -6.18 -2.13 -2.30
C LEU A 65 -4.93 -2.76 -1.68
N LEU A 66 -4.80 -2.75 -0.35
CA LEU A 66 -3.66 -3.34 0.35
C LEU A 66 -3.57 -4.86 0.13
N ASP A 67 -4.69 -5.56 0.16
CA ASP A 67 -4.75 -7.00 -0.14
C ASP A 67 -4.33 -7.29 -1.59
N LEU A 68 -4.78 -6.47 -2.53
CA LEU A 68 -4.35 -6.55 -3.93
C LEU A 68 -2.83 -6.34 -4.07
N LEU A 69 -2.28 -5.33 -3.40
CA LEU A 69 -0.84 -5.04 -3.42
C LEU A 69 -0.01 -6.17 -2.79
N ARG A 70 -0.50 -6.79 -1.71
CA ARG A 70 0.13 -8.00 -1.15
C ARG A 70 0.13 -9.15 -2.16
N SER A 71 -0.95 -9.36 -2.89
CA SER A 71 -1.01 -10.39 -3.94
C SER A 71 -0.01 -10.11 -5.08
N VAL A 72 0.20 -8.84 -5.40
CA VAL A 72 1.20 -8.40 -6.39
C VAL A 72 2.62 -8.69 -5.89
N ALA A 73 2.90 -8.40 -4.62
CA ALA A 73 4.19 -8.69 -4.00
C ALA A 73 4.46 -10.21 -3.91
N ALA A 74 3.46 -11.00 -3.51
CA ALA A 74 3.54 -12.47 -3.50
C ALA A 74 3.81 -13.05 -4.89
N GLY A 75 3.41 -12.35 -5.95
CA GLY A 75 3.73 -12.68 -7.35
C GLY A 75 5.16 -12.30 -7.79
N GLY A 76 6.03 -11.90 -6.87
CA GLY A 76 7.46 -11.66 -7.12
C GLY A 76 7.82 -10.22 -7.48
N LYS A 77 6.92 -9.25 -7.35
CA LYS A 77 7.25 -7.83 -7.52
C LYS A 77 7.59 -7.17 -6.20
N ALA A 78 8.55 -6.26 -6.20
CA ALA A 78 8.75 -5.34 -5.07
C ALA A 78 7.67 -4.25 -5.12
N VAL A 79 6.98 -4.05 -3.99
CA VAL A 79 5.97 -2.99 -3.84
C VAL A 79 6.42 -2.04 -2.74
N VAL A 80 6.60 -0.79 -3.07
CA VAL A 80 7.00 0.27 -2.13
C VAL A 80 5.85 1.28 -2.03
N LEU A 81 5.38 1.52 -0.81
CA LEU A 81 4.26 2.42 -0.51
C LEU A 81 4.72 3.54 0.41
N VAL A 82 4.33 4.77 0.12
CA VAL A 82 4.28 5.84 1.10
C VAL A 82 2.90 5.83 1.74
N MET A 83 2.84 5.79 3.08
CA MET A 83 1.60 5.70 3.83
C MET A 83 1.65 6.58 5.09
N HIS A 84 0.51 7.09 5.51
CA HIS A 84 0.34 7.80 6.78
C HIS A 84 -0.40 6.98 7.83
N GLU A 85 -1.15 5.97 7.43
CA GLU A 85 -1.94 5.10 8.29
C GLU A 85 -1.03 4.08 8.98
N LEU A 86 -0.44 4.47 10.12
CA LEU A 86 0.51 3.66 10.89
C LEU A 86 0.03 2.23 11.15
N PRO A 87 -1.21 1.99 11.66
CA PRO A 87 -1.66 0.63 11.92
C PRO A 87 -1.66 -0.25 10.67
N GLN A 88 -2.09 0.30 9.53
CA GLN A 88 -2.10 -0.43 8.26
C GLN A 88 -0.68 -0.71 7.78
N ALA A 89 0.23 0.29 7.82
CA ALA A 89 1.62 0.09 7.46
C ALA A 89 2.27 -1.02 8.30
N MET A 90 2.06 -0.98 9.62
CA MET A 90 2.59 -1.98 10.56
C MET A 90 2.01 -3.39 10.34
N GLN A 91 0.78 -3.49 9.84
CA GLN A 91 0.08 -4.75 9.62
C GLN A 91 0.43 -5.39 8.27
N TYR A 92 0.61 -4.59 7.23
CA TYR A 92 0.69 -5.07 5.85
C TYR A 92 2.12 -5.16 5.30
N ALA A 93 3.05 -4.32 5.77
CA ALA A 93 4.39 -4.28 5.23
C ALA A 93 5.29 -5.40 5.79
N ASP A 94 6.10 -6.01 4.93
CA ASP A 94 7.18 -6.92 5.34
C ASP A 94 8.32 -6.15 6.00
N ARG A 95 8.61 -4.95 5.49
CA ARG A 95 9.60 -4.02 6.04
C ARG A 95 9.07 -2.58 5.95
N ILE A 96 9.45 -1.77 6.93
CA ILE A 96 9.06 -0.38 7.05
C ILE A 96 10.30 0.48 7.10
N ALA A 97 10.38 1.47 6.20
CA ALA A 97 11.36 2.54 6.24
C ALA A 97 10.74 3.76 6.95
N LEU A 98 11.23 4.07 8.14
CA LEU A 98 10.78 5.22 8.93
C LEU A 98 11.59 6.45 8.52
N LEU A 99 10.89 7.46 8.01
CA LEU A 99 11.46 8.73 7.62
C LEU A 99 11.04 9.84 8.60
N GLY A 100 11.97 10.70 8.94
CA GLY A 100 11.70 11.86 9.80
C GLY A 100 12.78 12.92 9.65
N GLY A 101 12.41 14.20 9.63
CA GLY A 101 13.36 15.30 9.46
C GLY A 101 14.24 15.19 8.20
N GLY A 102 13.72 14.63 7.11
CA GLY A 102 14.47 14.42 5.86
C GLY A 102 15.52 13.30 5.93
N ARG A 103 15.46 12.41 6.92
CA ARG A 103 16.42 11.32 7.11
C ARG A 103 15.73 9.98 7.29
N LEU A 104 16.41 8.90 6.92
CA LEU A 104 16.01 7.54 7.27
C LEU A 104 16.40 7.27 8.74
N LEU A 105 15.41 7.04 9.57
CA LEU A 105 15.57 6.81 11.01
C LEU A 105 15.61 5.32 11.37
N GLY A 106 15.11 4.46 10.51
CA GLY A 106 15.13 3.01 10.65
C GLY A 106 14.51 2.31 9.44
N CYS A 107 14.91 1.07 9.22
CA CYS A 107 14.31 0.22 8.18
C CYS A 107 14.34 -1.23 8.64
N ASP A 108 13.20 -1.74 9.10
CA ASP A 108 13.11 -3.09 9.65
C ASP A 108 11.66 -3.64 9.55
N THR A 109 11.45 -4.85 10.09
CA THR A 109 10.10 -5.40 10.28
C THR A 109 9.31 -4.54 11.25
N SER A 110 7.98 -4.60 11.17
CA SER A 110 7.09 -3.84 12.07
C SER A 110 7.40 -4.08 13.55
N THR A 111 7.63 -5.33 13.96
CA THR A 111 7.92 -5.68 15.35
C THR A 111 9.28 -5.13 15.82
N ALA A 112 10.32 -5.27 15.00
CA ALA A 112 11.66 -4.75 15.35
C ALA A 112 11.66 -3.22 15.42
N LEU A 113 11.00 -2.55 14.46
CA LEU A 113 10.90 -1.09 14.45
C LEU A 113 10.11 -0.56 15.64
N ALA A 114 8.99 -1.21 16.00
CA ALA A 114 8.20 -0.85 17.19
C ALA A 114 9.02 -0.95 18.48
N ALA A 115 9.85 -1.99 18.61
CA ALA A 115 10.69 -2.19 19.81
C ALA A 115 11.72 -1.05 20.05
N THR A 116 12.06 -0.29 19.01
CA THR A 116 12.98 0.86 19.15
C THR A 116 12.32 2.09 19.77
N GLY A 117 10.98 2.16 19.80
CA GLY A 117 10.21 3.36 20.16
C GLY A 117 10.39 4.53 19.18
N ALA A 118 11.01 4.29 18.02
CA ALA A 118 11.26 5.36 17.04
C ALA A 118 9.97 5.86 16.41
N VAL A 119 9.01 4.96 16.16
CA VAL A 119 7.69 5.32 15.62
C VAL A 119 6.97 6.26 16.58
N ASP A 120 6.96 5.92 17.88
CA ASP A 120 6.29 6.71 18.91
C ASP A 120 6.84 8.14 18.93
N ARG A 121 8.16 8.28 18.93
CA ARG A 121 8.84 9.59 18.95
C ARG A 121 8.60 10.42 17.69
N VAL A 122 8.55 9.78 16.51
CA VAL A 122 8.39 10.50 15.23
C VAL A 122 6.96 11.01 15.04
N PHE A 123 5.97 10.22 15.46
CA PHE A 123 4.56 10.55 15.25
C PHE A 123 3.88 11.15 16.48
N GLY A 124 4.54 11.19 17.65
CA GLY A 124 3.93 11.68 18.88
C GLY A 124 2.75 10.85 19.34
N VAL A 125 2.83 9.54 19.18
CA VAL A 125 1.78 8.58 19.53
C VAL A 125 2.39 7.40 20.25
N ARG A 126 1.57 6.58 20.89
CA ARG A 126 1.98 5.27 21.40
C ARG A 126 1.48 4.18 20.47
N LEU A 127 2.41 3.51 19.79
CA LEU A 127 2.12 2.34 18.97
C LEU A 127 1.93 1.12 19.88
N CYS A 128 0.82 0.41 19.70
CA CYS A 128 0.46 -0.76 20.50
C CYS A 128 0.11 -1.93 19.59
N ARG A 129 0.30 -3.14 20.13
CA ARG A 129 -0.14 -4.37 19.46
C ARG A 129 -1.11 -5.11 20.38
N ALA A 130 -2.29 -5.44 19.86
CA ALA A 130 -3.30 -6.18 20.59
C ALA A 130 -2.93 -7.68 20.69
N PRO A 131 -3.53 -8.46 21.61
CA PRO A 131 -3.24 -9.89 21.76
C PRO A 131 -3.52 -10.73 20.52
N ASP A 132 -4.45 -10.30 19.67
CA ASP A 132 -4.77 -10.91 18.38
C ASP A 132 -3.79 -10.50 17.25
N GLY A 133 -2.77 -9.68 17.58
CA GLY A 133 -1.73 -9.26 16.68
C GLY A 133 -2.03 -7.97 15.89
N VAL A 134 -3.19 -7.36 16.08
CA VAL A 134 -3.57 -6.11 15.40
C VAL A 134 -2.81 -4.91 15.97
N TRP A 135 -2.26 -4.09 15.07
CA TRP A 135 -1.61 -2.84 15.45
C TRP A 135 -2.63 -1.71 15.58
N TYR A 136 -2.44 -0.87 16.59
CA TYR A 136 -3.24 0.33 16.81
C TYR A 136 -2.40 1.43 17.48
N VAL A 137 -2.88 2.66 17.43
CA VAL A 137 -2.22 3.81 18.06
C VAL A 137 -3.09 4.41 19.17
N LYS A 138 -2.44 4.93 20.19
CA LYS A 138 -3.05 5.75 21.23
C LYS A 138 -2.42 7.13 21.21
N ALA A 139 -3.19 8.17 21.53
CA ALA A 139 -2.60 9.47 21.84
C ALA A 139 -1.66 9.35 23.03
N GLU A 140 -0.52 10.01 22.98
CA GLU A 140 0.25 10.27 24.20
C GLU A 140 -0.54 11.28 25.04
N GLY A 141 -0.92 10.87 26.26
CA GLY A 141 -1.59 11.72 27.22
C GLY A 141 -0.65 12.70 27.88
#